data_fa71c61cff5ec4111d28d6d48af681aa
#
_entry.id   fa71c61cff5ec4111d28d6d48af681aa
#
_cell.length_a   1.000
_cell.length_b   1.000
_cell.length_c   1.000
_cell.angle_alpha   90.00
_cell.angle_beta   90.00
_cell.angle_gamma   90.00
#
_symmetry.space_group_name_H-M   'P 1'
#
loop_
_entity.id
_entity.type
_entity.pdbx_description
1 polymer ?
#
loop_
_entity_poly.entity_id
_entity_poly.type
_entity_poly.pdbx_seq_one_letter_code
_entity_poly.pdbx_strand_id
1 'polypeptide(L)'
;MNEAYFAMRMLADEENRKKLLIIILIPILFFIVAMLVASDMGTTAGTAASPLSDQVEKWRPMVTQYCTKYKIPGYVDLALALMQVESSGNEPDPMQAAEGAYGLYCLKTKNNSGGHSHSPNGIPSGHGECSVNAGVQELRDALKKADVEDPTDLDHIKVAIQGYNYGMDRWISWIKKHGGKYTLALSKEYSATMMPAGAKGTPNHAEKVMKYYSIATGDSSAEISLLEGNCGLKVVYYNQGDAAWRSLPYSTSTIGKSGCGP
;
A
#
# COMPACT_ATOMS: atom_id res chain seq x y z
N MET A 1 19.52 22.10 60.62
CA MET A 1 18.80 23.08 59.73
C MET A 1 17.85 22.27 58.90
N ASN A 2 16.55 22.55 58.95
CA ASN A 2 15.53 21.63 58.42
C ASN A 2 15.47 21.76 56.91
N GLU A 3 15.51 20.67 56.16
CA GLU A 3 15.49 20.66 54.69
C GLU A 3 14.27 21.42 54.12
N ALA A 4 13.15 21.38 54.81
CA ALA A 4 11.94 22.13 54.47
C ALA A 4 12.16 23.65 54.53
N TYR A 5 12.96 24.16 55.45
CA TYR A 5 13.27 25.58 55.56
C TYR A 5 14.17 26.04 54.38
N PHE A 6 15.12 25.20 53.98
CA PHE A 6 16.00 25.49 52.85
C PHE A 6 15.19 25.50 51.52
N ALA A 7 14.29 24.54 51.35
CA ALA A 7 13.39 24.46 50.19
C ALA A 7 12.47 25.69 50.11
N MET A 8 11.87 26.13 51.20
CA MET A 8 11.02 27.33 51.23
C MET A 8 11.82 28.60 50.92
N ARG A 9 13.08 28.71 51.35
CA ARG A 9 13.94 29.87 51.06
C ARG A 9 14.34 29.93 49.60
N MET A 10 14.58 28.77 48.96
CA MET A 10 14.85 28.65 47.53
C MET A 10 13.64 29.06 46.67
N LEU A 11 12.42 28.75 47.12
CA LEU A 11 11.18 29.13 46.43
C LEU A 11 10.76 30.59 46.66
N ALA A 12 11.26 31.26 47.70
CA ALA A 12 10.98 32.67 48.00
C ALA A 12 11.80 33.65 47.18
N ASP A 13 12.93 33.20 46.62
CA ASP A 13 13.77 34.01 45.74
C ASP A 13 13.36 33.86 44.29
N GLU A 14 12.98 34.94 43.65
CA GLU A 14 12.46 34.96 42.26
C GLU A 14 13.50 34.45 41.23
N GLU A 15 14.76 34.74 41.45
CA GLU A 15 15.84 34.29 40.54
C GLU A 15 16.10 32.77 40.70
N ASN A 16 16.07 32.25 41.92
CA ASN A 16 16.19 30.81 42.16
C ASN A 16 14.98 30.04 41.67
N ARG A 17 13.78 30.61 41.77
CA ARG A 17 12.56 30.03 41.22
C ARG A 17 12.65 29.91 39.70
N LYS A 18 13.14 30.95 39.00
CA LYS A 18 13.35 30.90 37.52
C LYS A 18 14.37 29.82 37.17
N LYS A 19 15.47 29.72 37.90
CA LYS A 19 16.49 28.68 37.67
C LYS A 19 15.93 27.28 37.90
N LEU A 20 15.16 27.09 38.96
CA LEU A 20 14.50 25.81 39.26
C LEU A 20 13.46 25.41 38.20
N LEU A 21 12.66 26.36 37.72
CA LEU A 21 11.73 26.13 36.63
C LEU A 21 12.44 25.71 35.33
N ILE A 22 13.56 26.34 35.00
CA ILE A 22 14.36 26.00 33.81
C ILE A 22 14.92 24.58 33.96
N ILE A 23 15.48 24.23 35.12
CA ILE A 23 16.04 22.89 35.40
C ILE A 23 14.98 21.79 35.29
N ILE A 24 13.73 22.07 35.66
CA ILE A 24 12.63 21.12 35.59
C ILE A 24 11.99 21.09 34.20
N LEU A 25 11.77 22.25 33.61
CA LEU A 25 11.05 22.35 32.32
C LEU A 25 11.88 21.86 31.12
N ILE A 26 13.20 22.08 31.14
CA ILE A 26 14.07 21.65 30.02
C ILE A 26 14.07 20.10 29.88
N PRO A 27 14.28 19.30 30.94
CA PRO A 27 14.21 17.85 30.85
C PRO A 27 12.82 17.34 30.47
N ILE A 28 11.75 17.97 30.99
CA ILE A 28 10.37 17.60 30.64
C ILE A 28 10.10 17.89 29.15
N LEU A 29 10.49 19.06 28.66
CA LEU A 29 10.36 19.43 27.26
C LEU A 29 11.18 18.48 26.37
N PHE A 30 12.41 18.17 26.76
CA PHE A 30 13.26 17.21 26.06
C PHE A 30 12.63 15.82 26.03
N PHE A 31 12.03 15.38 27.15
CA PHE A 31 11.33 14.10 27.22
C PHE A 31 10.08 14.07 26.35
N ILE A 32 9.31 15.17 26.31
CA ILE A 32 8.14 15.32 25.42
C ILE A 32 8.57 15.31 23.96
N VAL A 33 9.62 16.06 23.60
CA VAL A 33 10.16 16.07 22.24
C VAL A 33 10.72 14.69 21.88
N ALA A 34 11.42 14.02 22.77
CA ALA A 34 11.92 12.66 22.57
C ALA A 34 10.77 11.65 22.41
N MET A 35 9.67 11.79 23.16
CA MET A 35 8.48 10.98 22.96
C MET A 35 7.76 11.28 21.65
N LEU A 36 7.69 12.54 21.23
CA LEU A 36 7.11 12.93 19.93
C LEU A 36 7.95 12.40 18.76
N VAL A 37 9.28 12.48 18.87
CA VAL A 37 10.20 11.93 17.85
C VAL A 37 10.17 10.40 17.87
N ALA A 38 10.08 9.76 19.05
CA ALA A 38 9.98 8.30 19.15
C ALA A 38 8.64 7.74 18.65
N SER A 39 7.57 8.54 18.68
CA SER A 39 6.29 8.14 18.07
C SER A 39 6.29 8.29 16.54
N ASP A 40 7.20 9.08 15.98
CA ASP A 40 7.42 9.15 14.51
C ASP A 40 8.51 8.17 14.03
N MET A 41 9.35 7.69 14.92
CA MET A 41 10.18 6.50 14.70
C MET A 41 9.33 5.26 14.96
N GLY A 42 8.23 5.13 14.18
CA GLY A 42 7.62 3.82 13.99
C GLY A 42 8.74 2.88 13.57
N THR A 43 9.10 1.96 14.46
CA THR A 43 9.88 0.80 14.10
C THR A 43 9.17 0.18 12.90
N THR A 44 9.68 0.41 11.71
CA THR A 44 9.44 -0.46 10.57
C THR A 44 10.15 -1.78 10.88
N ALA A 45 9.69 -2.47 11.92
CA ALA A 45 9.75 -3.90 11.90
C ALA A 45 8.94 -4.26 10.65
N GLY A 46 9.60 -4.70 9.61
CA GLY A 46 8.97 -5.17 8.40
C GLY A 46 8.00 -6.27 8.81
N THR A 47 6.77 -5.90 9.10
CA THR A 47 5.71 -6.88 9.28
C THR A 47 5.59 -7.55 7.93
N ALA A 48 5.96 -8.84 7.88
CA ALA A 48 5.74 -9.63 6.70
C ALA A 48 4.31 -9.39 6.24
N ALA A 49 4.12 -9.14 4.93
CA ALA A 49 2.79 -8.91 4.40
C ALA A 49 1.89 -10.10 4.73
N SER A 50 0.62 -9.81 5.01
CA SER A 50 -0.36 -10.88 5.17
C SER A 50 -0.45 -11.70 3.89
N PRO A 51 -0.56 -13.02 3.97
CA PRO A 51 -0.67 -13.84 2.77
C PRO A 51 -1.96 -13.52 2.01
N LEU A 52 -1.86 -13.57 0.69
CA LEU A 52 -3.02 -13.51 -0.19
C LEU A 52 -3.82 -14.82 -0.09
N SER A 53 -5.13 -14.76 -0.32
CA SER A 53 -5.94 -15.97 -0.39
C SER A 53 -5.64 -16.76 -1.66
N ASP A 54 -5.85 -18.09 -1.62
CA ASP A 54 -5.74 -18.94 -2.80
C ASP A 54 -6.64 -18.47 -3.96
N GLN A 55 -7.76 -17.86 -3.62
CA GLN A 55 -8.70 -17.32 -4.61
C GLN A 55 -8.09 -16.13 -5.36
N VAL A 56 -7.33 -15.26 -4.71
CA VAL A 56 -6.59 -14.16 -5.34
C VAL A 56 -5.40 -14.70 -6.11
N GLU A 57 -4.65 -15.66 -5.56
CA GLU A 57 -3.49 -16.23 -6.23
C GLU A 57 -3.81 -16.90 -7.58
N LYS A 58 -5.01 -17.43 -7.74
CA LYS A 58 -5.48 -17.96 -9.05
C LYS A 58 -5.47 -16.91 -10.15
N TRP A 59 -5.61 -15.62 -9.82
CA TRP A 59 -5.58 -14.53 -10.78
C TRP A 59 -4.17 -14.06 -11.15
N ARG A 60 -3.13 -14.49 -10.42
CA ARG A 60 -1.74 -14.04 -10.64
C ARG A 60 -1.28 -14.13 -12.10
N PRO A 61 -1.47 -15.24 -12.84
CA PRO A 61 -1.06 -15.32 -14.24
C PRO A 61 -1.71 -14.24 -15.11
N MET A 62 -3.01 -14.02 -14.91
CA MET A 62 -3.77 -13.02 -15.66
C MET A 62 -3.37 -11.59 -15.27
N VAL A 63 -3.22 -11.29 -13.98
CA VAL A 63 -2.72 -10.00 -13.47
C VAL A 63 -1.33 -9.72 -14.02
N THR A 64 -0.43 -10.70 -14.03
CA THR A 64 0.92 -10.58 -14.61
C THR A 64 0.86 -10.24 -16.10
N GLN A 65 0.00 -10.91 -16.85
CA GLN A 65 -0.20 -10.64 -18.27
C GLN A 65 -0.63 -9.18 -18.51
N TYR A 66 -1.63 -8.68 -17.77
CA TYR A 66 -2.12 -7.32 -17.94
C TYR A 66 -1.17 -6.27 -17.39
N CYS A 67 -0.49 -6.50 -16.28
CA CYS A 67 0.56 -5.60 -15.79
C CYS A 67 1.70 -5.47 -16.82
N THR A 68 2.12 -6.57 -17.45
CA THR A 68 3.12 -6.56 -18.53
C THR A 68 2.61 -5.80 -19.75
N LYS A 69 1.39 -6.08 -20.18
CA LYS A 69 0.73 -5.40 -21.31
C LYS A 69 0.67 -3.88 -21.11
N TYR A 70 0.36 -3.43 -19.90
CA TYR A 70 0.22 -2.01 -19.59
C TYR A 70 1.49 -1.37 -19.01
N LYS A 71 2.64 -2.07 -19.11
CA LYS A 71 3.98 -1.56 -18.75
C LYS A 71 4.16 -1.23 -17.27
N ILE A 72 3.50 -1.98 -16.41
CA ILE A 72 3.65 -1.91 -14.95
C ILE A 72 3.97 -3.29 -14.33
N PRO A 73 4.94 -4.08 -14.88
CA PRO A 73 5.19 -5.44 -14.40
C PRO A 73 5.66 -5.51 -12.94
N GLY A 74 6.28 -4.45 -12.43
CA GLY A 74 6.72 -4.37 -11.03
C GLY A 74 5.58 -4.23 -10.01
N TYR A 75 4.33 -4.06 -10.46
CA TYR A 75 3.18 -3.82 -9.59
C TYR A 75 2.19 -5.00 -9.55
N VAL A 76 2.60 -6.20 -9.96
CA VAL A 76 1.76 -7.41 -9.91
C VAL A 76 1.27 -7.68 -8.49
N ASP A 77 2.18 -7.67 -7.51
CA ASP A 77 1.83 -7.93 -6.11
C ASP A 77 0.95 -6.83 -5.53
N LEU A 78 1.13 -5.57 -5.94
CA LEU A 78 0.23 -4.49 -5.57
C LEU A 78 -1.17 -4.67 -6.15
N ALA A 79 -1.29 -5.08 -7.41
CA ALA A 79 -2.58 -5.36 -8.04
C ALA A 79 -3.32 -6.53 -7.37
N LEU A 80 -2.59 -7.57 -6.97
CA LEU A 80 -3.15 -8.70 -6.21
C LEU A 80 -3.55 -8.30 -4.79
N ALA A 81 -2.74 -7.48 -4.11
CA ALA A 81 -3.08 -6.92 -2.80
C ALA A 81 -4.33 -6.04 -2.87
N LEU A 82 -4.47 -5.25 -3.93
CA LEU A 82 -5.68 -4.47 -4.20
C LEU A 82 -6.89 -5.40 -4.41
N MET A 83 -6.78 -6.41 -5.27
CA MET A 83 -7.82 -7.41 -5.51
C MET A 83 -8.25 -8.12 -4.22
N GLN A 84 -7.30 -8.43 -3.32
CA GLN A 84 -7.60 -9.04 -2.03
C GLN A 84 -8.55 -8.18 -1.19
N VAL A 85 -8.37 -6.87 -1.23
CA VAL A 85 -9.19 -5.92 -0.45
C VAL A 85 -10.51 -5.61 -1.15
N GLU A 86 -10.52 -5.55 -2.49
CA GLU A 86 -11.71 -5.22 -3.25
C GLU A 86 -12.77 -6.33 -3.21
N SER A 87 -12.36 -7.57 -3.40
CA SER A 87 -13.32 -8.68 -3.52
C SER A 87 -12.83 -10.02 -2.94
N SER A 88 -11.59 -10.09 -2.46
CA SER A 88 -10.90 -11.37 -2.17
C SER A 88 -10.80 -12.29 -3.39
N GLY A 89 -10.73 -11.71 -4.60
CA GLY A 89 -10.62 -12.44 -5.87
C GLY A 89 -11.94 -13.08 -6.35
N ASN A 90 -13.08 -12.63 -5.82
CA ASN A 90 -14.39 -13.20 -6.18
C ASN A 90 -14.89 -12.67 -7.54
N GLU A 91 -15.42 -13.60 -8.33
CA GLU A 91 -16.20 -13.31 -9.52
C GLU A 91 -17.55 -12.64 -9.13
N PRO A 92 -18.16 -11.84 -10.02
CA PRO A 92 -17.72 -11.57 -11.39
C PRO A 92 -16.77 -10.38 -11.54
N ASP A 93 -16.50 -9.60 -10.49
CA ASP A 93 -15.72 -8.38 -10.56
C ASP A 93 -14.59 -8.39 -9.51
N PRO A 94 -13.52 -9.20 -9.74
CA PRO A 94 -12.45 -9.38 -8.76
C PRO A 94 -11.70 -8.09 -8.41
N MET A 95 -11.63 -7.10 -9.29
CA MET A 95 -10.98 -5.82 -9.02
C MET A 95 -11.96 -4.67 -8.74
N GLN A 96 -13.26 -4.94 -8.65
CA GLN A 96 -14.33 -3.93 -8.47
C GLN A 96 -14.19 -2.77 -9.46
N ALA A 97 -13.89 -3.09 -10.71
CA ALA A 97 -13.57 -2.13 -11.76
C ALA A 97 -14.74 -1.85 -12.73
N ALA A 98 -15.93 -2.42 -12.48
CA ALA A 98 -17.07 -2.30 -13.38
C ALA A 98 -17.53 -0.85 -13.60
N GLU A 99 -17.41 -0.01 -12.57
CA GLU A 99 -17.86 1.39 -12.60
C GLU A 99 -16.76 2.36 -13.05
N GLY A 100 -15.53 1.88 -13.19
CA GLY A 100 -14.38 2.67 -13.60
C GLY A 100 -14.37 2.98 -15.10
N ALA A 101 -13.46 3.86 -15.51
CA ALA A 101 -13.34 4.33 -16.88
C ALA A 101 -13.14 3.19 -17.89
N TYR A 102 -12.46 2.13 -17.50
CA TYR A 102 -12.16 0.98 -18.37
C TYR A 102 -13.17 -0.15 -18.23
N GLY A 103 -13.82 -0.30 -17.10
CA GLY A 103 -14.86 -1.28 -16.86
C GLY A 103 -16.07 -1.10 -17.76
N LEU A 104 -16.43 0.14 -18.04
CA LEU A 104 -17.50 0.52 -18.96
C LEU A 104 -17.31 0.01 -20.41
N TYR A 105 -16.05 -0.28 -20.81
CA TYR A 105 -15.72 -0.73 -22.16
C TYR A 105 -15.38 -2.22 -22.25
N CYS A 106 -15.40 -2.90 -21.14
CA CYS A 106 -14.91 -4.25 -20.98
C CYS A 106 -15.70 -5.26 -21.81
N LEU A 107 -17.00 -5.09 -21.90
CA LEU A 107 -17.94 -6.02 -22.56
C LEU A 107 -18.44 -5.53 -23.92
N LYS A 108 -17.66 -4.71 -24.65
CA LYS A 108 -18.04 -4.33 -26.02
C LYS A 108 -18.21 -5.56 -26.90
N THR A 109 -19.46 -5.97 -27.08
CA THR A 109 -19.82 -6.87 -28.14
C THR A 109 -19.78 -6.12 -29.49
N LYS A 110 -19.45 -6.82 -30.59
CA LYS A 110 -19.35 -6.23 -31.95
C LYS A 110 -20.59 -5.44 -32.38
N ASN A 111 -21.72 -5.62 -31.73
CA ASN A 111 -23.00 -5.00 -32.05
C ASN A 111 -23.40 -3.85 -31.13
N ASN A 112 -22.59 -3.50 -30.15
CA ASN A 112 -22.89 -2.43 -29.21
C ASN A 112 -21.97 -1.24 -29.46
N SER A 113 -22.38 -0.35 -30.35
CA SER A 113 -21.70 0.91 -30.67
C SER A 113 -21.85 1.98 -29.57
N GLY A 114 -22.56 1.67 -28.49
CA GLY A 114 -22.65 2.48 -27.27
C GLY A 114 -21.87 1.81 -26.14
N GLY A 115 -21.05 2.59 -25.44
CA GLY A 115 -20.42 2.11 -24.20
C GLY A 115 -21.47 1.44 -23.32
N HIS A 116 -21.06 0.44 -22.54
CA HIS A 116 -21.99 -0.17 -21.59
C HIS A 116 -22.60 0.94 -20.77
N SER A 117 -23.88 1.19 -20.97
CA SER A 117 -24.66 1.72 -19.86
C SER A 117 -24.36 0.78 -18.71
N HIS A 118 -24.03 1.33 -17.54
CA HIS A 118 -23.92 0.56 -16.31
C HIS A 118 -24.98 -0.53 -16.33
N SER A 119 -24.55 -1.78 -16.58
CA SER A 119 -25.44 -2.86 -16.26
C SER A 119 -25.71 -2.69 -14.78
N PRO A 120 -26.95 -2.55 -14.33
CA PRO A 120 -27.24 -2.43 -12.89
C PRO A 120 -26.66 -3.62 -12.11
N ASN A 121 -26.18 -4.64 -12.79
CA ASN A 121 -25.62 -5.87 -12.25
C ASN A 121 -24.09 -5.96 -12.40
N GLY A 122 -23.38 -4.91 -12.82
CA GLY A 122 -21.93 -4.92 -12.96
C GLY A 122 -21.40 -5.84 -14.08
N ILE A 123 -20.23 -6.42 -13.89
CA ILE A 123 -19.62 -7.38 -14.80
C ILE A 123 -20.34 -8.72 -14.66
N PRO A 124 -20.83 -9.35 -15.76
CA PRO A 124 -21.52 -10.64 -15.69
C PRO A 124 -20.59 -11.77 -15.23
N SER A 125 -21.17 -12.80 -14.63
CA SER A 125 -20.44 -14.02 -14.25
C SER A 125 -19.67 -14.63 -15.42
N GLY A 126 -18.46 -15.11 -15.19
CA GLY A 126 -17.55 -15.64 -16.20
C GLY A 126 -16.78 -14.59 -17.01
N HIS A 127 -16.88 -13.31 -16.64
CA HIS A 127 -16.17 -12.22 -17.29
C HIS A 127 -15.14 -11.51 -16.36
N GLY A 128 -14.64 -12.21 -15.34
CA GLY A 128 -13.65 -11.66 -14.41
C GLY A 128 -12.36 -11.18 -15.06
N GLU A 129 -11.96 -11.75 -16.21
CA GLU A 129 -10.87 -11.22 -17.04
C GLU A 129 -11.08 -9.76 -17.41
N CYS A 130 -12.30 -9.40 -17.71
CA CYS A 130 -12.72 -8.04 -18.02
C CYS A 130 -12.42 -7.10 -16.86
N SER A 131 -12.77 -7.51 -15.64
CA SER A 131 -12.47 -6.77 -14.41
C SER A 131 -10.97 -6.60 -14.21
N VAL A 132 -10.19 -7.68 -14.36
CA VAL A 132 -8.72 -7.61 -14.22
C VAL A 132 -8.10 -6.68 -15.26
N ASN A 133 -8.54 -6.78 -16.51
CA ASN A 133 -8.07 -5.88 -17.55
C ASN A 133 -8.37 -4.40 -17.25
N ALA A 134 -9.57 -4.09 -16.79
CA ALA A 134 -9.98 -2.74 -16.43
C ALA A 134 -9.23 -2.25 -15.19
N GLY A 135 -9.24 -3.03 -14.12
CA GLY A 135 -8.65 -2.66 -12.84
C GLY A 135 -7.14 -2.43 -12.90
N VAL A 136 -6.41 -3.22 -13.71
CA VAL A 136 -4.97 -3.00 -13.92
C VAL A 136 -4.72 -1.69 -14.68
N GLN A 137 -5.57 -1.32 -15.63
CA GLN A 137 -5.47 -0.03 -16.31
C GLN A 137 -5.75 1.14 -15.37
N GLU A 138 -6.76 1.02 -14.52
CA GLU A 138 -7.08 2.03 -13.51
C GLU A 138 -5.97 2.17 -12.48
N LEU A 139 -5.41 1.05 -12.02
CA LEU A 139 -4.24 1.07 -11.14
C LEU A 139 -3.05 1.78 -11.80
N ARG A 140 -2.72 1.46 -13.06
CA ARG A 140 -1.66 2.15 -13.82
C ARG A 140 -1.88 3.66 -13.84
N ASP A 141 -3.09 4.09 -14.12
CA ASP A 141 -3.40 5.52 -14.23
C ASP A 141 -3.37 6.21 -12.87
N ALA A 142 -3.79 5.54 -11.81
CA ALA A 142 -3.68 6.02 -10.43
C ALA A 142 -2.22 6.19 -10.02
N LEU A 143 -1.37 5.18 -10.28
CA LEU A 143 0.08 5.24 -10.02
C LEU A 143 0.72 6.42 -10.75
N LYS A 144 0.42 6.58 -12.04
CA LYS A 144 0.93 7.70 -12.84
C LYS A 144 0.47 9.05 -12.32
N LYS A 145 -0.79 9.21 -11.96
CA LYS A 145 -1.34 10.47 -11.45
C LYS A 145 -0.83 10.84 -10.07
N ALA A 146 -0.52 9.84 -9.25
CA ALA A 146 0.08 10.01 -7.94
C ALA A 146 1.60 10.24 -8.00
N ASP A 147 2.20 10.26 -9.19
CA ASP A 147 3.62 10.44 -9.43
C ASP A 147 4.48 9.35 -8.74
N VAL A 148 3.98 8.10 -8.71
CA VAL A 148 4.72 6.97 -8.16
C VAL A 148 5.95 6.70 -9.03
N GLU A 149 7.13 6.72 -8.43
CA GLU A 149 8.41 6.55 -9.13
C GLU A 149 8.75 5.08 -9.36
N ASP A 150 8.59 4.25 -8.33
CA ASP A 150 8.89 2.82 -8.38
C ASP A 150 8.05 2.03 -7.36
N PRO A 151 8.11 0.68 -7.35
CA PRO A 151 7.35 -0.15 -6.41
C PRO A 151 7.67 0.06 -4.93
N THR A 152 8.76 0.76 -4.59
CA THR A 152 9.15 1.06 -3.19
C THR A 152 8.66 2.42 -2.71
N ASP A 153 8.09 3.22 -3.59
CA ASP A 153 7.53 4.54 -3.29
C ASP A 153 6.19 4.44 -2.56
N LEU A 154 6.24 4.00 -1.31
CA LEU A 154 5.05 3.67 -0.51
C LEU A 154 4.16 4.88 -0.22
N ASP A 155 4.73 6.08 -0.13
CA ASP A 155 3.97 7.29 0.14
C ASP A 155 3.01 7.60 -1.02
N HIS A 156 3.52 7.62 -2.25
CA HIS A 156 2.71 7.88 -3.44
C HIS A 156 1.84 6.68 -3.82
N ILE A 157 2.28 5.44 -3.57
CA ILE A 157 1.45 4.23 -3.74
C ILE A 157 0.20 4.32 -2.87
N LYS A 158 0.30 4.72 -1.60
CA LYS A 158 -0.89 4.89 -0.73
C LYS A 158 -1.85 5.95 -1.29
N VAL A 159 -1.32 7.03 -1.87
CA VAL A 159 -2.15 8.04 -2.55
C VAL A 159 -2.86 7.45 -3.76
N ALA A 160 -2.16 6.68 -4.60
CA ALA A 160 -2.73 6.01 -5.76
C ALA A 160 -3.83 5.02 -5.39
N ILE A 161 -3.57 4.15 -4.41
CA ILE A 161 -4.51 3.13 -3.92
C ILE A 161 -5.75 3.76 -3.30
N GLN A 162 -5.60 4.82 -2.50
CA GLN A 162 -6.77 5.54 -1.98
C GLN A 162 -7.55 6.21 -3.10
N GLY A 163 -6.86 6.67 -4.15
CA GLY A 163 -7.48 7.23 -5.37
C GLY A 163 -8.29 6.22 -6.16
N TYR A 164 -7.87 4.96 -6.19
CA TYR A 164 -8.64 3.87 -6.78
C TYR A 164 -10.02 3.74 -6.12
N ASN A 165 -10.09 3.83 -4.80
CA ASN A 165 -11.34 3.74 -4.04
C ASN A 165 -12.20 5.02 -4.09
N TYR A 166 -11.58 6.20 -4.14
CA TYR A 166 -12.29 7.49 -4.06
C TYR A 166 -12.59 8.14 -5.42
N GLY A 167 -12.04 7.59 -6.49
CA GLY A 167 -11.97 8.26 -7.79
C GLY A 167 -10.72 9.13 -7.87
N MET A 168 -9.75 8.65 -8.64
CA MET A 168 -8.35 9.14 -8.67
C MET A 168 -8.22 10.64 -8.99
N ASP A 169 -9.04 11.18 -9.90
CA ASP A 169 -8.88 12.56 -10.36
C ASP A 169 -9.12 13.58 -9.24
N ARG A 170 -10.21 13.43 -8.50
CA ARG A 170 -10.59 14.36 -7.44
C ARG A 170 -9.71 14.18 -6.21
N TRP A 171 -9.49 12.93 -5.79
CA TRP A 171 -8.68 12.63 -4.62
C TRP A 171 -7.24 13.08 -4.81
N ILE A 172 -6.57 12.69 -5.89
CA ILE A 172 -5.15 13.01 -6.11
C ILE A 172 -4.95 14.51 -6.27
N SER A 173 -5.86 15.21 -6.95
CA SER A 173 -5.80 16.67 -7.05
C SER A 173 -6.00 17.36 -5.70
N TRP A 174 -6.86 16.80 -4.84
CA TRP A 174 -7.10 17.34 -3.51
C TRP A 174 -5.92 17.09 -2.58
N ILE A 175 -5.42 15.85 -2.50
CA ILE A 175 -4.32 15.48 -1.61
C ILE A 175 -3.02 16.23 -1.95
N LYS A 176 -2.73 16.47 -3.24
CA LYS A 176 -1.59 17.30 -3.67
C LYS A 176 -1.63 18.73 -3.09
N LYS A 177 -2.82 19.29 -2.88
CA LYS A 177 -3.02 20.60 -2.22
C LYS A 177 -2.90 20.53 -0.69
N HIS A 178 -2.92 19.34 -0.11
CA HIS A 178 -2.85 19.08 1.32
C HIS A 178 -1.53 18.38 1.73
N GLY A 179 -0.45 18.62 1.02
CA GLY A 179 0.89 18.11 1.33
C GLY A 179 1.32 16.87 0.55
N GLY A 180 0.47 16.32 -0.32
CA GLY A 180 0.81 15.25 -1.26
C GLY A 180 0.96 13.85 -0.66
N LYS A 181 0.83 13.70 0.66
CA LYS A 181 1.01 12.42 1.36
C LYS A 181 -0.30 11.91 1.94
N TYR A 182 -0.53 10.61 1.79
CA TYR A 182 -1.67 9.95 2.44
C TYR A 182 -1.49 9.92 3.95
N THR A 183 -2.53 10.35 4.66
CA THR A 183 -2.74 10.04 6.07
C THR A 183 -4.19 9.62 6.28
N LEU A 184 -4.45 8.78 7.28
CA LEU A 184 -5.82 8.38 7.60
C LEU A 184 -6.70 9.58 7.99
N ALA A 185 -6.11 10.62 8.63
CA ALA A 185 -6.81 11.84 8.99
C ALA A 185 -7.28 12.60 7.75
N LEU A 186 -6.39 12.85 6.78
CA LEU A 186 -6.73 13.51 5.51
C LEU A 186 -7.72 12.68 4.69
N SER A 187 -7.59 11.37 4.69
CA SER A 187 -8.54 10.50 4.00
C SER A 187 -9.94 10.55 4.61
N LYS A 188 -10.05 10.58 5.93
CA LYS A 188 -11.33 10.78 6.64
C LYS A 188 -11.93 12.15 6.35
N GLU A 189 -11.13 13.20 6.35
CA GLU A 189 -11.54 14.55 6.02
C GLU A 189 -12.11 14.64 4.59
N TYR A 190 -11.37 14.08 3.61
CA TYR A 190 -11.84 14.02 2.23
C TYR A 190 -13.18 13.27 2.12
N SER A 191 -13.28 12.10 2.74
CA SER A 191 -14.52 11.32 2.74
C SER A 191 -15.70 12.11 3.32
N ALA A 192 -15.46 12.84 4.41
CA ALA A 192 -16.50 13.60 5.08
C ALA A 192 -16.97 14.83 4.27
N THR A 193 -16.02 15.54 3.64
CA THR A 193 -16.26 16.87 3.05
C THR A 193 -16.44 16.85 1.53
N MET A 194 -15.74 15.97 0.84
CA MET A 194 -15.67 15.98 -0.63
C MET A 194 -16.49 14.90 -1.31
N MET A 195 -16.83 13.82 -0.59
CA MET A 195 -17.59 12.73 -1.18
C MET A 195 -19.09 12.86 -0.93
N PRO A 196 -19.92 12.43 -1.90
CA PRO A 196 -21.38 12.45 -1.75
C PRO A 196 -21.86 11.65 -0.54
N ALA A 197 -22.99 12.03 0.04
CA ALA A 197 -23.53 11.41 1.25
C ALA A 197 -23.76 9.90 1.12
N GLY A 198 -24.08 9.39 -0.07
CA GLY A 198 -24.33 7.97 -0.33
C GLY A 198 -23.10 7.18 -0.81
N ALA A 199 -21.94 7.82 -1.01
CA ALA A 199 -20.76 7.18 -1.59
C ALA A 199 -19.48 7.66 -0.89
N LYS A 200 -19.36 7.40 0.42
CA LYS A 200 -18.24 7.88 1.24
C LYS A 200 -16.91 7.17 1.02
N GLY A 201 -16.92 6.04 0.31
CA GLY A 201 -15.73 5.21 0.15
C GLY A 201 -15.20 4.67 1.49
N THR A 202 -14.00 4.13 1.48
CA THR A 202 -13.35 3.53 2.65
C THR A 202 -12.10 4.32 3.03
N PRO A 203 -12.11 5.15 4.08
CA PRO A 203 -10.98 6.02 4.42
C PRO A 203 -9.65 5.31 4.67
N ASN A 204 -9.67 4.09 5.18
CA ASN A 204 -8.48 3.28 5.42
C ASN A 204 -8.22 2.24 4.33
N HIS A 205 -8.69 2.48 3.10
CA HIS A 205 -8.54 1.53 1.99
C HIS A 205 -7.06 1.28 1.67
N ALA A 206 -6.27 2.35 1.53
CA ALA A 206 -4.83 2.22 1.30
C ALA A 206 -4.14 1.39 2.39
N GLU A 207 -4.45 1.63 3.66
CA GLU A 207 -3.86 0.86 4.77
C GLU A 207 -4.24 -0.62 4.72
N LYS A 208 -5.48 -0.93 4.30
CA LYS A 208 -5.91 -2.34 4.14
C LYS A 208 -5.12 -3.03 3.03
N VAL A 209 -4.92 -2.37 1.88
CA VAL A 209 -4.14 -2.92 0.77
C VAL A 209 -2.69 -3.13 1.16
N MET A 210 -2.08 -2.14 1.85
CA MET A 210 -0.68 -2.23 2.27
C MET A 210 -0.39 -3.38 3.24
N LYS A 211 -1.40 -3.96 3.90
CA LYS A 211 -1.23 -5.18 4.71
C LYS A 211 -0.86 -6.41 3.87
N TYR A 212 -1.23 -6.42 2.61
CA TYR A 212 -1.00 -7.54 1.68
C TYR A 212 0.12 -7.23 0.68
N TYR A 213 0.58 -5.98 0.62
CA TYR A 213 1.65 -5.60 -0.28
C TYR A 213 3.00 -5.70 0.42
N SER A 214 3.79 -6.71 0.04
CA SER A 214 5.20 -6.82 0.43
C SER A 214 6.07 -6.37 -0.73
N ILE A 215 7.00 -5.48 -0.45
CA ILE A 215 8.06 -5.19 -1.38
C ILE A 215 9.16 -6.21 -1.08
N ALA A 216 9.54 -6.99 -2.08
CA ALA A 216 10.85 -7.63 -2.06
C ALA A 216 11.89 -6.49 -2.20
N THR A 217 12.20 -5.81 -1.10
CA THR A 217 13.33 -4.90 -1.07
C THR A 217 14.56 -5.75 -1.34
N GLY A 218 15.25 -5.45 -2.45
CA GLY A 218 16.48 -6.15 -2.85
C GLY A 218 17.66 -5.91 -1.91
N ASP A 219 17.38 -5.61 -0.66
CA ASP A 219 18.38 -5.58 0.41
C ASP A 219 18.52 -7.01 0.93
N SER A 220 19.61 -7.65 0.50
CA SER A 220 20.00 -9.01 0.87
C SER A 220 20.30 -9.21 2.36
N SER A 221 19.94 -8.24 3.21
CA SER A 221 19.95 -8.35 4.66
C SER A 221 18.56 -8.62 5.26
N ALA A 222 17.49 -8.71 4.47
CA ALA A 222 16.24 -9.23 4.96
C ALA A 222 16.45 -10.68 5.36
N GLU A 223 16.54 -10.93 6.65
CA GLU A 223 16.42 -12.27 7.22
C GLU A 223 15.28 -12.96 6.50
N ILE A 224 15.61 -14.06 5.83
CA ILE A 224 14.62 -15.01 5.29
C ILE A 224 13.77 -15.36 6.50
N SER A 225 12.60 -14.74 6.64
CA SER A 225 11.65 -15.18 7.64
C SER A 225 11.25 -16.57 7.22
N LEU A 226 11.83 -17.53 7.90
CA LEU A 226 11.53 -18.92 7.74
C LEU A 226 10.04 -19.07 8.00
N LEU A 227 9.28 -19.28 6.94
CA LEU A 227 7.95 -19.82 7.08
C LEU A 227 8.15 -21.21 7.67
N GLU A 228 8.13 -21.30 8.98
CA GLU A 228 7.95 -22.56 9.67
C GLU A 228 6.55 -23.05 9.33
N GLY A 229 6.44 -23.70 8.18
CA GLY A 229 5.29 -24.54 7.91
C GLY A 229 5.22 -25.62 8.98
N ASN A 230 4.03 -26.07 9.32
CA ASN A 230 3.73 -27.12 10.31
C ASN A 230 4.48 -28.46 10.08
N CYS A 231 5.34 -28.56 9.07
CA CYS A 231 6.15 -29.72 8.73
C CYS A 231 7.63 -29.58 9.14
N GLY A 232 8.04 -28.46 9.76
CA GLY A 232 9.44 -28.25 10.21
C GLY A 232 10.47 -28.14 9.07
N LEU A 233 10.05 -28.03 7.81
CA LEU A 233 10.94 -27.90 6.67
C LEU A 233 11.23 -26.42 6.39
N LYS A 234 12.51 -26.06 6.39
CA LYS A 234 12.99 -24.76 5.90
C LYS A 234 12.91 -24.72 4.39
N VAL A 235 11.94 -24.00 3.83
CA VAL A 235 11.89 -23.77 2.38
C VAL A 235 12.64 -22.48 2.08
N VAL A 236 13.77 -22.60 1.37
CA VAL A 236 14.52 -21.45 0.87
C VAL A 236 13.98 -21.08 -0.51
N TYR A 237 13.41 -19.89 -0.64
CA TYR A 237 12.96 -19.38 -1.93
C TYR A 237 14.12 -18.73 -2.68
N TYR A 238 14.44 -19.24 -3.87
CA TYR A 238 15.44 -18.67 -4.76
C TYR A 238 14.74 -17.97 -5.94
N ASN A 239 14.82 -16.65 -6.00
CA ASN A 239 14.33 -15.91 -7.15
C ASN A 239 15.30 -16.09 -8.34
N GLN A 240 14.85 -16.68 -9.43
CA GLN A 240 15.66 -16.88 -10.66
C GLN A 240 16.19 -15.56 -11.25
N GLY A 241 15.48 -14.45 -11.04
CA GLY A 241 15.88 -13.14 -11.51
C GLY A 241 16.93 -12.42 -10.65
N ASP A 242 17.35 -13.02 -9.52
CA ASP A 242 18.29 -12.41 -8.59
C ASP A 242 19.65 -12.15 -9.27
N ALA A 243 20.19 -10.94 -9.05
CA ALA A 243 21.45 -10.51 -9.63
C ALA A 243 22.64 -11.43 -9.28
N ALA A 244 22.58 -12.10 -8.12
CA ALA A 244 23.64 -12.98 -7.65
C ALA A 244 23.82 -14.22 -8.52
N TRP A 245 22.78 -14.74 -9.16
CA TRP A 245 22.85 -15.98 -9.94
C TRP A 245 22.14 -15.99 -11.28
N ARG A 246 21.29 -14.99 -11.60
CA ARG A 246 20.56 -14.96 -12.89
C ARG A 246 21.43 -15.13 -14.14
N SER A 247 22.69 -14.70 -14.06
CA SER A 247 23.67 -14.77 -15.16
C SER A 247 24.51 -16.06 -15.15
N LEU A 248 24.39 -16.89 -14.11
CA LEU A 248 25.14 -18.13 -14.02
C LEU A 248 24.70 -19.11 -15.13
N PRO A 249 25.62 -19.87 -15.69
CA PRO A 249 25.30 -20.85 -16.71
C PRO A 249 24.34 -21.92 -16.21
N TYR A 250 23.31 -22.21 -17.00
CA TYR A 250 22.38 -23.33 -16.77
C TYR A 250 22.08 -24.02 -18.10
N SER A 251 22.60 -25.21 -18.29
CA SER A 251 22.54 -25.93 -19.58
C SER A 251 23.09 -25.05 -20.72
N THR A 252 22.31 -24.78 -21.76
CA THR A 252 22.66 -23.92 -22.92
C THR A 252 22.31 -22.46 -22.75
N SER A 253 21.88 -22.04 -21.54
CA SER A 253 21.39 -20.69 -21.25
C SER A 253 21.89 -20.21 -19.88
N THR A 254 21.13 -19.38 -19.20
CA THR A 254 21.40 -18.89 -17.83
C THR A 254 20.22 -19.18 -16.91
N ILE A 255 20.45 -19.19 -15.59
CA ILE A 255 19.42 -19.43 -14.59
C ILE A 255 18.23 -18.46 -14.77
N GLY A 256 18.50 -17.17 -14.99
CA GLY A 256 17.44 -16.15 -15.17
C GLY A 256 16.60 -16.32 -16.43
N LYS A 257 17.09 -17.05 -17.44
CA LYS A 257 16.35 -17.27 -18.69
C LYS A 257 15.65 -18.62 -18.76
N SER A 258 16.23 -19.66 -18.20
CA SER A 258 15.78 -21.05 -18.41
C SER A 258 15.76 -21.88 -17.14
N GLY A 259 16.15 -21.33 -16.00
CA GLY A 259 16.12 -22.04 -14.73
C GLY A 259 14.65 -22.21 -14.31
N CYS A 260 14.07 -23.38 -14.62
CA CYS A 260 12.87 -23.81 -13.90
C CYS A 260 13.38 -24.31 -12.54
N GLY A 261 13.26 -23.48 -11.51
CA GLY A 261 13.62 -23.88 -10.16
C GLY A 261 12.88 -25.15 -9.74
N PRO A 262 13.40 -25.85 -8.72
CA PRO A 262 12.66 -26.97 -8.14
C PRO A 262 11.36 -26.50 -7.54
#